data_e5a0b6db6f81c946915b3a1353b60da5
#
_entry.id   e5a0b6db6f81c946915b3a1353b60da5
#
_cell.length_a   1.000
_cell.length_b   1.000
_cell.length_c   1.000
_cell.angle_alpha   90.00
_cell.angle_beta   90.00
_cell.angle_gamma   90.00
#
_symmetry.space_group_name_H-M   'P 1'
#
loop_
_entity.id
_entity.type
_entity.pdbx_description
1 polymer ?
#
loop_
_entity_poly.entity_id
_entity_poly.type
_entity_poly.pdbx_seq_one_letter_code
_entity_poly.pdbx_strand_id
1 'polypeptide(L)'
;AELASFSFEHPDAVVADADANGREQRGVGDNVVKYPENIIGTARYVRSSERVLQWLTDAVPEDTIAVIDDSGGTLTAPILEQFKGVICAGGTVRSHLGILTREYGIPCLMNAKVAGIKEGDRIEIESTARAKTADDYQSGKEATAKVWLIGSAV
;
A
#
# COMPACT_ATOMS: atom_id res chain seq x y z
N ALA A 1 -9.41 3.19 18.71
CA ALA A 1 -10.50 2.20 18.79
C ALA A 1 -11.22 2.01 17.46
N GLU A 2 -11.64 3.11 16.82
CA GLU A 2 -12.31 3.04 15.52
C GLU A 2 -11.37 2.50 14.43
N LEU A 3 -10.12 2.91 14.48
CA LEU A 3 -9.13 2.49 13.48
C LEU A 3 -8.86 1.00 13.53
N ALA A 4 -8.93 0.39 14.71
CA ALA A 4 -8.64 -1.03 14.88
C ALA A 4 -9.64 -1.94 14.15
N SER A 5 -10.86 -1.46 13.91
CA SER A 5 -11.90 -2.21 13.19
C SER A 5 -12.07 -1.75 11.75
N PHE A 6 -11.35 -0.69 11.35
CA PHE A 6 -11.48 -0.14 10.00
C PHE A 6 -10.75 -1.00 8.98
N SER A 7 -11.36 -1.18 7.81
CA SER A 7 -10.69 -1.75 6.64
C SER A 7 -11.33 -1.17 5.38
N PHE A 8 -10.52 -0.99 4.35
CA PHE A 8 -11.08 -0.73 3.03
C PHE A 8 -11.78 -1.99 2.53
N GLU A 9 -12.92 -1.82 1.88
CA GLU A 9 -13.71 -2.92 1.33
C GLU A 9 -14.10 -2.57 -0.11
N HIS A 10 -13.09 -2.53 -0.98
CA HIS A 10 -13.33 -2.16 -2.37
C HIS A 10 -14.13 -3.26 -3.07
N PRO A 11 -15.22 -2.91 -3.80
CA PRO A 11 -16.06 -3.93 -4.45
C PRO A 11 -15.33 -4.73 -5.55
N ASP A 12 -14.28 -4.16 -6.12
CA ASP A 12 -13.51 -4.79 -7.19
C ASP A 12 -12.22 -5.43 -6.69
N ALA A 13 -12.02 -5.53 -5.35
CA ALA A 13 -10.84 -6.18 -4.81
C ALA A 13 -10.82 -7.65 -5.23
N VAL A 14 -9.67 -8.09 -5.76
CA VAL A 14 -9.48 -9.49 -6.13
C VAL A 14 -9.00 -10.24 -4.90
N VAL A 15 -9.86 -11.05 -4.31
CA VAL A 15 -9.55 -11.81 -3.10
C VAL A 15 -9.51 -13.29 -3.42
N ALA A 16 -8.70 -14.02 -2.67
CA ALA A 16 -8.57 -15.47 -2.84
C ALA A 16 -8.23 -16.11 -1.50
N ASP A 17 -8.61 -17.38 -1.36
CA ASP A 17 -8.29 -18.18 -0.18
C ASP A 17 -6.77 -18.39 -0.09
N ALA A 18 -6.31 -18.83 1.08
CA ALA A 18 -4.88 -19.04 1.32
C ALA A 18 -4.25 -19.94 0.25
N ASP A 19 -3.11 -19.49 -0.26
CA ASP A 19 -2.33 -20.27 -1.23
C ASP A 19 -1.45 -21.32 -0.51
N ALA A 20 -0.57 -21.98 -1.26
CA ALA A 20 0.32 -23.01 -0.71
C ALA A 20 1.26 -22.48 0.38
N ASN A 21 1.49 -21.17 0.40
CA ASN A 21 2.34 -20.50 1.39
C ASN A 21 1.54 -19.88 2.54
N GLY A 22 0.23 -20.09 2.59
CA GLY A 22 -0.64 -19.55 3.61
C GLY A 22 -1.01 -18.08 3.41
N ARG A 23 -0.79 -17.54 2.21
CA ARG A 23 -1.09 -16.14 1.90
C ARG A 23 -2.50 -16.02 1.33
N GLU A 24 -3.30 -15.13 1.91
CA GLU A 24 -4.65 -14.86 1.42
C GLU A 24 -4.63 -13.57 0.61
N GLN A 25 -4.92 -13.64 -0.68
CA GLN A 25 -4.95 -12.44 -1.51
C GLN A 25 -6.10 -11.54 -1.08
N ARG A 26 -5.79 -10.26 -0.82
CA ARG A 26 -6.75 -9.26 -0.36
C ARG A 26 -6.92 -8.10 -1.33
N GLY A 27 -6.24 -8.15 -2.45
CA GLY A 27 -6.40 -7.12 -3.47
C GLY A 27 -5.26 -7.04 -4.45
N VAL A 28 -5.34 -6.03 -5.31
CA VAL A 28 -4.33 -5.73 -6.32
C VAL A 28 -4.17 -4.22 -6.43
N GLY A 29 -3.03 -3.78 -6.96
CA GLY A 29 -2.80 -2.39 -7.28
C GLY A 29 -1.78 -2.24 -8.39
N ASP A 30 -1.60 -1.02 -8.85
CA ASP A 30 -0.59 -0.72 -9.89
C ASP A 30 0.76 -0.50 -9.20
N ASN A 31 1.73 -1.34 -9.54
CA ASN A 31 3.06 -1.24 -8.95
C ASN A 31 3.82 -0.04 -9.52
N VAL A 32 4.36 0.80 -8.65
CA VAL A 32 5.12 2.00 -9.04
C VAL A 32 6.61 1.70 -9.12
N VAL A 33 7.12 0.91 -8.18
CA VAL A 33 8.55 0.64 -8.05
C VAL A 33 8.78 -0.87 -8.02
N LYS A 34 9.54 -1.38 -8.97
CA LYS A 34 9.88 -2.81 -9.01
C LYS A 34 11.06 -3.08 -8.07
N TYR A 35 10.89 -4.04 -7.17
CA TYR A 35 11.91 -4.47 -6.22
C TYR A 35 12.38 -5.89 -6.52
N PRO A 36 13.60 -6.26 -6.11
CA PRO A 36 14.09 -7.62 -6.30
C PRO A 36 13.39 -8.66 -5.43
N GLU A 37 12.71 -8.22 -4.36
CA GLU A 37 11.99 -9.09 -3.44
C GLU A 37 10.64 -8.47 -3.09
N ASN A 38 9.67 -9.31 -2.74
CA ASN A 38 8.40 -8.83 -2.20
C ASN A 38 8.63 -8.22 -0.82
N ILE A 39 7.83 -7.21 -0.49
CA ILE A 39 7.95 -6.49 0.78
C ILE A 39 6.90 -7.03 1.75
N ILE A 40 7.35 -7.37 2.96
CA ILE A 40 6.49 -7.82 4.06
C ILE A 40 6.55 -6.77 5.16
N GLY A 41 5.41 -6.37 5.67
CA GLY A 41 5.35 -5.39 6.73
C GLY A 41 4.02 -5.41 7.46
N THR A 42 3.83 -4.42 8.32
CA THR A 42 2.61 -4.26 9.11
C THR A 42 1.75 -3.15 8.50
N ALA A 43 0.50 -3.47 8.19
CA ALA A 43 -0.43 -2.51 7.64
C ALA A 43 -0.84 -1.49 8.70
N ARG A 44 -0.69 -0.20 8.39
CA ARG A 44 -1.14 0.89 9.26
C ARG A 44 -1.82 1.94 8.42
N TYR A 45 -3.05 2.23 8.76
CA TYR A 45 -3.84 3.23 8.03
C TYR A 45 -3.41 4.63 8.42
N VAL A 46 -3.28 5.51 7.44
CA VAL A 46 -3.00 6.93 7.67
C VAL A 46 -4.13 7.73 7.06
N ARG A 47 -5.07 8.15 7.90
CA ARG A 47 -6.30 8.82 7.49
C ARG A 47 -6.52 10.16 8.18
N SER A 48 -5.58 10.59 9.03
CA SER A 48 -5.74 11.85 9.76
C SER A 48 -4.41 12.57 9.89
N SER A 49 -4.47 13.90 9.98
CA SER A 49 -3.30 14.72 10.25
C SER A 49 -2.75 14.49 11.64
N GLU A 50 -3.59 14.10 12.60
CA GLU A 50 -3.14 13.77 13.95
C GLU A 50 -2.13 12.65 13.95
N ARG A 51 -2.38 11.59 13.19
CA ARG A 51 -1.46 10.46 13.11
C ARG A 51 -0.14 10.87 12.45
N VAL A 52 -0.20 11.69 11.41
CA VAL A 52 1.01 12.21 10.77
C VAL A 52 1.83 13.04 11.74
N LEU A 53 1.18 13.93 12.49
CA LEU A 53 1.86 14.76 13.49
C LEU A 53 2.47 13.91 14.60
N GLN A 54 1.76 12.87 15.05
CA GLN A 54 2.29 11.94 16.04
C GLN A 54 3.56 11.28 15.55
N TRP A 55 3.55 10.81 14.31
CA TRP A 55 4.71 10.13 13.73
C TRP A 55 5.87 11.07 13.36
N LEU A 56 5.58 12.35 13.14
CA LEU A 56 6.64 13.35 13.01
C LEU A 56 7.42 13.52 14.31
N THR A 57 6.73 13.39 15.46
CA THR A 57 7.33 13.49 16.79
C THR A 57 7.98 12.19 17.23
N ASP A 58 7.25 11.07 17.11
CA ASP A 58 7.63 9.77 17.68
C ASP A 58 8.32 8.84 16.67
N ALA A 59 8.43 9.25 15.42
CA ALA A 59 8.85 8.45 14.27
C ALA A 59 7.79 7.39 13.88
N VAL A 60 7.84 6.98 12.61
CA VAL A 60 6.97 5.92 12.09
C VAL A 60 7.48 4.58 12.61
N PRO A 61 6.60 3.71 13.14
CA PRO A 61 7.02 2.37 13.57
C PRO A 61 7.72 1.62 12.43
N GLU A 62 8.74 0.85 12.75
CA GLU A 62 9.45 0.02 11.77
C GLU A 62 8.47 -0.95 11.10
N ASP A 63 8.78 -1.38 9.90
CA ASP A 63 7.98 -2.32 9.11
C ASP A 63 6.59 -1.78 8.74
N THR A 64 6.37 -0.47 8.79
CA THR A 64 5.08 0.10 8.43
C THR A 64 4.87 0.12 6.92
N ILE A 65 3.79 -0.54 6.48
CA ILE A 65 3.25 -0.36 5.14
C ILE A 65 2.02 0.53 5.32
N ALA A 66 2.13 1.76 4.84
CA ALA A 66 1.04 2.74 4.99
C ALA A 66 -0.09 2.40 4.04
N VAL A 67 -1.32 2.35 4.56
CA VAL A 67 -2.52 2.16 3.75
C VAL A 67 -3.27 3.48 3.77
N ILE A 68 -3.38 4.11 2.61
CA ILE A 68 -3.92 5.47 2.48
C ILE A 68 -4.93 5.52 1.34
N ASP A 69 -5.72 6.59 1.33
CA ASP A 69 -6.60 6.88 0.20
C ASP A 69 -5.96 7.97 -0.68
N ASP A 70 -6.70 8.43 -1.68
CA ASP A 70 -6.20 9.40 -2.66
C ASP A 70 -5.74 10.72 -2.02
N SER A 71 -6.38 11.14 -0.94
CA SER A 71 -6.01 12.38 -0.24
C SER A 71 -4.75 12.21 0.63
N GLY A 72 -4.40 10.97 0.95
CA GLY A 72 -3.28 10.66 1.84
C GLY A 72 -1.91 10.96 1.23
N GLY A 73 -1.82 11.11 -0.08
CA GLY A 73 -0.55 11.39 -0.74
C GLY A 73 0.09 12.69 -0.28
N THR A 74 -0.69 13.76 -0.19
CA THR A 74 -0.21 15.04 0.33
C THR A 74 -0.01 14.99 1.84
N LEU A 75 -0.93 14.34 2.53
CA LEU A 75 -0.92 14.23 3.99
C LEU A 75 0.34 13.52 4.49
N THR A 76 0.78 12.47 3.80
CA THR A 76 1.89 11.63 4.23
C THR A 76 3.26 12.10 3.73
N ALA A 77 3.32 13.08 2.84
CA ALA A 77 4.59 13.52 2.25
C ALA A 77 5.71 13.78 3.27
N PRO A 78 5.43 14.44 4.42
CA PRO A 78 6.48 14.71 5.41
C PRO A 78 7.12 13.47 6.05
N ILE A 79 6.43 12.33 6.03
CA ILE A 79 6.93 11.10 6.68
C ILE A 79 7.09 9.96 5.68
N LEU A 80 6.94 10.25 4.39
CA LEU A 80 6.91 9.22 3.34
C LEU A 80 8.14 8.32 3.35
N GLU A 81 9.32 8.89 3.57
CA GLU A 81 10.58 8.14 3.56
C GLU A 81 10.70 7.11 4.68
N GLN A 82 9.88 7.23 5.72
CA GLN A 82 9.92 6.31 6.85
C GLN A 82 9.08 5.06 6.66
N PHE A 83 8.28 4.99 5.58
CA PHE A 83 7.46 3.82 5.32
C PHE A 83 8.27 2.74 4.61
N LYS A 84 8.02 1.49 4.97
CA LYS A 84 8.57 0.34 4.26
C LYS A 84 7.90 0.16 2.90
N GLY A 85 6.64 0.54 2.80
CA GLY A 85 5.86 0.52 1.58
C GLY A 85 4.59 1.33 1.73
N VAL A 86 3.88 1.52 0.62
CA VAL A 86 2.63 2.28 0.58
C VAL A 86 1.61 1.57 -0.29
N ILE A 87 0.39 1.48 0.21
CA ILE A 87 -0.77 1.02 -0.57
C ILE A 87 -1.75 2.19 -0.62
N CYS A 88 -1.97 2.74 -1.81
CA CYS A 88 -2.88 3.85 -2.00
C CYS A 88 -4.14 3.40 -2.73
N ALA A 89 -5.28 3.54 -2.08
CA ALA A 89 -6.59 3.10 -2.60
C ALA A 89 -7.21 4.16 -3.51
N GLY A 90 -6.42 4.73 -4.39
CA GLY A 90 -6.88 5.76 -5.30
C GLY A 90 -5.69 6.34 -6.05
N GLY A 91 -5.92 7.39 -6.83
CA GLY A 91 -4.86 8.00 -7.61
C GLY A 91 -4.31 7.07 -8.70
N THR A 92 -3.24 7.48 -9.33
CA THR A 92 -2.57 6.70 -10.37
C THR A 92 -1.05 6.81 -10.21
N VAL A 93 -0.30 6.01 -10.96
CA VAL A 93 1.18 6.09 -10.98
C VAL A 93 1.67 7.47 -11.42
N ARG A 94 0.82 8.27 -12.05
CA ARG A 94 1.13 9.64 -12.47
C ARG A 94 0.86 10.69 -11.40
N SER A 95 0.25 10.31 -10.28
CA SER A 95 -0.05 11.23 -9.19
C SER A 95 1.22 11.66 -8.46
N HIS A 96 1.10 12.71 -7.66
CA HIS A 96 2.23 13.23 -6.87
C HIS A 96 2.87 12.14 -6.00
N LEU A 97 2.05 11.33 -5.34
CA LEU A 97 2.53 10.22 -4.52
C LEU A 97 3.30 9.19 -5.36
N GLY A 98 2.79 8.85 -6.55
CA GLY A 98 3.48 7.93 -7.45
C GLY A 98 4.85 8.45 -7.87
N ILE A 99 4.95 9.73 -8.15
CA ILE A 99 6.21 10.37 -8.51
C ILE A 99 7.19 10.35 -7.34
N LEU A 100 6.73 10.73 -6.15
CA LEU A 100 7.58 10.77 -4.95
C LEU A 100 8.09 9.39 -4.54
N THR A 101 7.22 8.39 -4.55
CA THR A 101 7.65 7.03 -4.17
C THR A 101 8.66 6.47 -5.17
N ARG A 102 8.51 6.81 -6.45
CA ARG A 102 9.48 6.41 -7.46
C ARG A 102 10.84 7.07 -7.22
N GLU A 103 10.85 8.36 -6.92
CA GLU A 103 12.09 9.09 -6.65
C GLU A 103 12.82 8.57 -5.41
N TYR A 104 12.06 8.25 -4.36
CA TYR A 104 12.64 7.76 -3.10
C TYR A 104 12.90 6.26 -3.12
N GLY A 105 12.42 5.55 -4.15
CA GLY A 105 12.59 4.11 -4.24
C GLY A 105 11.78 3.34 -3.20
N ILE A 106 10.60 3.84 -2.82
CA ILE A 106 9.72 3.21 -1.84
C ILE A 106 8.71 2.34 -2.55
N PRO A 107 8.57 1.05 -2.18
CA PRO A 107 7.55 0.19 -2.77
C PRO A 107 6.16 0.83 -2.62
N CYS A 108 5.42 0.92 -3.71
CA CYS A 108 4.13 1.61 -3.71
C CYS A 108 3.17 0.97 -4.70
N LEU A 109 1.93 0.74 -4.26
CA LEU A 109 0.83 0.34 -5.13
C LEU A 109 -0.16 1.50 -5.20
N MET A 110 -0.43 1.98 -6.41
CA MET A 110 -1.42 3.02 -6.66
C MET A 110 -2.70 2.41 -7.21
N ASN A 111 -3.80 3.14 -7.09
CA ASN A 111 -5.11 2.67 -7.54
C ASN A 111 -5.41 1.28 -6.99
N ALA A 112 -5.05 1.05 -5.74
CA ALA A 112 -5.18 -0.26 -5.11
C ALA A 112 -6.65 -0.55 -4.75
N LYS A 113 -7.05 -1.78 -5.03
CA LYS A 113 -8.40 -2.27 -4.74
C LYS A 113 -8.24 -3.40 -3.75
N VAL A 114 -8.40 -3.08 -2.47
CA VAL A 114 -8.15 -4.02 -1.36
C VAL A 114 -9.37 -4.17 -0.48
N ALA A 115 -9.47 -5.29 0.21
CA ALA A 115 -10.56 -5.58 1.14
C ALA A 115 -10.05 -6.44 2.30
N GLY A 116 -10.55 -6.16 3.50
CA GLY A 116 -10.31 -7.01 4.67
C GLY A 116 -8.93 -6.90 5.31
N ILE A 117 -8.18 -5.83 5.04
CA ILE A 117 -6.91 -5.57 5.71
C ILE A 117 -7.18 -4.61 6.85
N LYS A 118 -6.81 -4.99 8.07
CA LYS A 118 -7.02 -4.19 9.28
C LYS A 118 -5.72 -3.65 9.82
N GLU A 119 -5.83 -2.62 10.63
CA GLU A 119 -4.68 -2.03 11.31
C GLU A 119 -3.90 -3.10 12.08
N GLY A 120 -2.61 -3.18 11.83
CA GLY A 120 -1.72 -4.14 12.50
C GLY A 120 -1.58 -5.49 11.79
N ASP A 121 -2.34 -5.74 10.74
CA ASP A 121 -2.22 -7.00 9.98
C ASP A 121 -0.84 -7.08 9.31
N ARG A 122 -0.27 -8.29 9.29
CA ARG A 122 0.95 -8.53 8.51
C ARG A 122 0.55 -8.81 7.08
N ILE A 123 1.14 -8.08 6.17
CA ILE A 123 0.82 -8.16 4.74
C ILE A 123 2.08 -8.28 3.90
N GLU A 124 1.92 -8.82 2.72
CA GLU A 124 2.98 -8.90 1.71
C GLU A 124 2.51 -8.21 0.45
N ILE A 125 3.38 -7.39 -0.14
CA ILE A 125 3.14 -6.71 -1.41
C ILE A 125 4.00 -7.37 -2.48
N GLU A 126 3.40 -7.66 -3.65
CA GLU A 126 4.13 -8.20 -4.81
C GLU A 126 4.94 -7.09 -5.48
N SER A 127 5.90 -6.55 -4.75
CA SER A 127 6.77 -5.47 -5.25
C SER A 127 7.75 -5.93 -6.33
N THR A 128 7.83 -7.24 -6.56
CA THR A 128 8.60 -7.82 -7.68
C THR A 128 7.87 -7.70 -9.01
N ALA A 129 6.59 -7.34 -9.00
CA ALA A 129 5.81 -7.17 -10.22
C ALA A 129 6.37 -6.01 -11.05
N ARG A 130 6.12 -6.06 -12.37
CA ARG A 130 6.54 -5.00 -13.27
C ARG A 130 5.94 -3.66 -12.84
N ALA A 131 6.77 -2.62 -12.82
CA ALA A 131 6.29 -1.28 -12.51
C ALA A 131 5.47 -0.72 -13.67
N LYS A 132 4.32 -0.12 -13.34
CA LYS A 132 3.47 0.54 -14.32
C LYS A 132 4.05 1.93 -14.61
N THR A 133 4.28 2.22 -15.88
CA THR A 133 4.83 3.52 -16.31
C THR A 133 3.70 4.43 -16.79
N ALA A 134 4.03 5.71 -17.02
CA ALA A 134 3.09 6.64 -17.63
C ALA A 134 2.65 6.17 -19.01
N ASP A 135 3.56 5.58 -19.78
CA ASP A 135 3.25 5.02 -21.10
C ASP A 135 2.27 3.85 -21.00
N ASP A 136 2.46 2.97 -20.01
CA ASP A 136 1.53 1.87 -19.76
C ASP A 136 0.14 2.38 -19.41
N TYR A 137 0.06 3.44 -18.61
CA TYR A 137 -1.20 4.06 -18.25
C TYR A 137 -1.93 4.59 -19.49
N GLN A 138 -1.21 5.29 -20.35
CA GLN A 138 -1.78 5.86 -21.58
C GLN A 138 -2.19 4.79 -22.59
N SER A 139 -1.44 3.72 -22.69
CA SER A 139 -1.72 2.63 -23.64
C SER A 139 -2.68 1.56 -23.11
N GLY A 140 -3.10 1.69 -21.83
CA GLY A 140 -4.01 0.73 -21.21
C GLY A 140 -3.38 -0.59 -20.82
N LYS A 141 -2.06 -0.69 -20.79
CA LYS A 141 -1.38 -1.92 -20.38
C LYS A 141 -1.49 -2.12 -18.87
N GLU A 142 -1.71 -3.35 -18.46
CA GLU A 142 -1.80 -3.73 -17.06
C GLU A 142 -0.41 -4.02 -16.47
N ALA A 143 -0.21 -3.57 -15.24
CA ALA A 143 0.99 -3.87 -14.47
C ALA A 143 0.59 -3.98 -13.01
N THR A 144 -0.20 -5.01 -12.69
CA THR A 144 -0.79 -5.17 -11.37
C THR A 144 0.10 -6.02 -10.46
N ALA A 145 0.07 -5.68 -9.19
CA ALA A 145 0.74 -6.39 -8.11
C ALA A 145 -0.30 -6.84 -7.09
N LYS A 146 -0.05 -7.98 -6.48
CA LYS A 146 -0.97 -8.55 -5.49
C LYS A 146 -0.65 -8.06 -4.10
N VAL A 147 -1.68 -8.03 -3.25
CA VAL A 147 -1.56 -7.77 -1.82
C VAL A 147 -2.09 -9.00 -1.09
N TRP A 148 -1.27 -9.55 -0.20
CA TRP A 148 -1.65 -10.73 0.56
C TRP A 148 -1.68 -10.43 2.05
N LEU A 149 -2.68 -11.01 2.74
CA LEU A 149 -2.70 -11.09 4.19
C LEU A 149 -1.93 -12.34 4.61
N ILE A 150 -0.91 -12.18 5.44
CA ILE A 150 -0.08 -13.30 5.89
C ILE A 150 -0.15 -13.51 7.41
N GLY A 151 -0.75 -12.58 8.14
CA GLY A 151 -0.97 -12.72 9.57
C GLY A 151 -1.90 -11.65 10.07
N SER A 152 -2.75 -12.01 11.02
CA SER A 152 -3.70 -11.10 11.63
C SER A 152 -3.08 -10.38 12.82
N ALA A 153 -3.58 -9.16 13.12
CA ALA A 153 -3.19 -8.40 14.30
C ALA A 153 -3.61 -9.08 15.61
N VAL A 154 -4.55 -9.99 15.53
CA VAL A 154 -5.10 -10.68 16.71
C VAL A 154 -4.52 -12.07 16.82
#